data_62c3383a401f8bbcfcfdad83a79604ba
#
_entry.id   62c3383a401f8bbcfcfdad83a79604ba
#
_cell.length_a   1.000
_cell.length_b   1.000
_cell.length_c   1.000
_cell.angle_alpha   90.00
_cell.angle_beta   90.00
_cell.angle_gamma   90.00
#
_symmetry.space_group_name_H-M   'P 1'
#
loop_
_entity.id
_entity.type
_entity.pdbx_description
1 polymer ?
#
loop_
_entity_poly.entity_id
_entity_poly.type
_entity_poly.pdbx_seq_one_letter_code
_entity_poly.pdbx_strand_id
1 'polypeptide(L)'
;MGGSQIWLEEKETLTVEEMLKAICLNSANDCVVAMAEFVAGSEEEFVNRMNNKAKSLGMNDTSFRNCHGLDADEHLTSAYDIALMSRELLNNHPSITKFTTIYMDTLRDRKNSAC
;
A
#
# COMPACT_ATOMS: atom_id res chain seq x y z
N MET A 1 2.01 -12.13 -10.47
CA MET A 1 2.35 -10.77 -10.03
C MET A 1 3.84 -10.69 -9.72
N GLY A 2 4.49 -9.65 -10.21
CA GLY A 2 5.90 -9.42 -9.93
C GLY A 2 6.13 -8.69 -8.60
N GLY A 3 7.40 -8.51 -8.24
CA GLY A 3 7.79 -7.81 -7.02
C GLY A 3 7.62 -8.63 -5.76
N SER A 4 7.69 -7.95 -4.62
CA SER A 4 7.60 -8.60 -3.30
C SER A 4 6.19 -9.10 -3.02
N GLN A 5 6.10 -10.28 -2.44
CA GLN A 5 4.83 -10.94 -2.15
C GLN A 5 4.95 -11.78 -0.89
N ILE A 6 3.82 -12.09 -0.26
CA ILE A 6 3.72 -13.09 0.81
C ILE A 6 3.06 -14.38 0.31
N TRP A 7 2.82 -14.46 -1.01
CA TRP A 7 2.24 -15.65 -1.65
C TRP A 7 0.89 -16.04 -1.05
N LEU A 8 -0.07 -15.11 -1.16
CA LEU A 8 -1.44 -15.36 -0.72
C LEU A 8 -2.03 -16.56 -1.46
N GLU A 9 -2.63 -17.45 -0.68
CA GLU A 9 -3.37 -18.59 -1.22
C GLU A 9 -4.83 -18.19 -1.47
N GLU A 10 -5.46 -18.85 -2.44
CA GLU A 10 -6.88 -18.65 -2.69
C GLU A 10 -7.69 -18.97 -1.43
N LYS A 11 -8.65 -18.10 -1.10
CA LYS A 11 -9.49 -18.21 0.09
C LYS A 11 -8.75 -18.10 1.42
N GLU A 12 -7.47 -17.74 1.41
CA GLU A 12 -6.75 -17.43 2.63
C GLU A 12 -7.38 -16.21 3.30
N THR A 13 -7.58 -16.27 4.62
CA THR A 13 -8.13 -15.17 5.40
C THR A 13 -7.05 -14.52 6.25
N LEU A 14 -6.87 -13.21 6.07
CA LEU A 14 -5.99 -12.39 6.90
C LEU A 14 -6.77 -11.18 7.40
N THR A 15 -6.46 -10.72 8.61
CA THR A 15 -7.04 -9.48 9.11
C THR A 15 -6.46 -8.28 8.38
N VAL A 16 -7.17 -7.14 8.42
CA VAL A 16 -6.66 -5.88 7.86
C VAL A 16 -5.32 -5.52 8.49
N GLU A 17 -5.19 -5.71 9.80
CA GLU A 17 -3.93 -5.43 10.51
C GLU A 17 -2.79 -6.30 10.00
N GLU A 18 -3.02 -7.60 9.81
CA GLU A 18 -2.02 -8.51 9.26
C GLU A 18 -1.60 -8.11 7.85
N MET A 19 -2.56 -7.72 7.01
CA MET A 19 -2.29 -7.26 5.64
C MET A 19 -1.48 -5.97 5.64
N LEU A 20 -1.80 -5.01 6.50
CA LEU A 20 -1.02 -3.77 6.61
C LEU A 20 0.40 -4.03 7.07
N LYS A 21 0.60 -4.97 8.00
CA LYS A 21 1.94 -5.38 8.41
C LYS A 21 2.73 -5.95 7.24
N ALA A 22 2.12 -6.84 6.47
CA ALA A 22 2.76 -7.45 5.31
C ALA A 22 3.14 -6.39 4.26
N ILE A 23 2.26 -5.42 4.02
CA ILE A 23 2.51 -4.33 3.09
C ILE A 23 3.68 -3.47 3.55
N CYS A 24 3.65 -3.04 4.81
CA CYS A 24 4.65 -2.11 5.33
C CYS A 24 6.01 -2.76 5.58
N LEU A 25 6.03 -4.02 6.02
CA LEU A 25 7.28 -4.71 6.36
C LEU A 25 7.93 -5.40 5.19
N ASN A 26 7.16 -5.95 4.27
CA ASN A 26 7.65 -6.77 3.17
C ASN A 26 7.26 -6.24 1.79
N SER A 27 6.66 -5.07 1.70
CA SER A 27 6.14 -4.55 0.43
C SER A 27 5.30 -5.59 -0.33
N ALA A 28 4.44 -6.30 0.37
CA ALA A 28 3.70 -7.43 -0.19
C ALA A 28 2.68 -6.97 -1.23
N ASN A 29 3.06 -6.99 -2.50
CA ASN A 29 2.22 -6.50 -3.61
C ASN A 29 0.89 -7.24 -3.72
N ASP A 30 0.87 -8.54 -3.43
CA ASP A 30 -0.35 -9.33 -3.42
C ASP A 30 -1.33 -8.85 -2.33
N CYS A 31 -0.83 -8.49 -1.16
CA CYS A 31 -1.65 -7.90 -0.10
C CYS A 31 -2.17 -6.52 -0.48
N VAL A 32 -1.35 -5.72 -1.17
CA VAL A 32 -1.79 -4.39 -1.62
C VAL A 32 -2.97 -4.51 -2.57
N VAL A 33 -2.88 -5.39 -3.56
CA VAL A 33 -3.97 -5.61 -4.53
C VAL A 33 -5.21 -6.15 -3.83
N ALA A 34 -5.06 -7.12 -2.94
CA ALA A 34 -6.19 -7.68 -2.20
C ALA A 34 -6.87 -6.62 -1.34
N MET A 35 -6.09 -5.76 -0.68
CA MET A 35 -6.63 -4.67 0.13
C MET A 35 -7.35 -3.63 -0.73
N ALA A 36 -6.78 -3.29 -1.89
CA ALA A 36 -7.40 -2.36 -2.83
C ALA A 36 -8.76 -2.88 -3.31
N GLU A 37 -8.83 -4.17 -3.65
CA GLU A 37 -10.08 -4.80 -4.05
C GLU A 37 -11.11 -4.82 -2.92
N PHE A 38 -10.67 -5.06 -1.69
CA PHE A 38 -11.54 -5.05 -0.52
C PHE A 38 -12.12 -3.66 -0.27
N VAL A 39 -11.30 -2.62 -0.36
CA VAL A 39 -11.71 -1.24 -0.05
C VAL A 39 -12.56 -0.63 -1.16
N ALA A 40 -12.20 -0.85 -2.41
CA ALA A 40 -12.80 -0.14 -3.54
C ALA A 40 -13.54 -1.04 -4.53
N GLY A 41 -13.52 -2.34 -4.34
CA GLY A 41 -14.17 -3.30 -5.24
C GLY A 41 -13.29 -3.79 -6.37
N SER A 42 -12.31 -3.02 -6.79
CA SER A 42 -11.33 -3.40 -7.81
C SER A 42 -10.06 -2.56 -7.66
N GLU A 43 -8.96 -3.05 -8.20
CA GLU A 43 -7.71 -2.28 -8.22
C GLU A 43 -7.89 -1.00 -9.04
N GLU A 44 -8.57 -1.07 -10.15
CA GLU A 44 -8.82 0.09 -11.02
C GLU A 44 -9.54 1.21 -10.26
N GLU A 45 -10.61 0.86 -9.54
CA GLU A 45 -11.34 1.84 -8.75
C GLU A 45 -10.49 2.40 -7.62
N PHE A 46 -9.67 1.57 -6.99
CA PHE A 46 -8.76 2.04 -5.95
C PHE A 46 -7.74 3.04 -6.52
N VAL A 47 -7.18 2.77 -7.70
CA VAL A 47 -6.26 3.70 -8.37
C VAL A 47 -6.95 5.01 -8.69
N ASN A 48 -8.22 4.97 -9.12
CA ASN A 48 -9.00 6.19 -9.33
C ASN A 48 -9.11 7.01 -8.04
N ARG A 49 -9.35 6.37 -6.90
CA ARG A 49 -9.39 7.04 -5.60
C ARG A 49 -8.02 7.61 -5.21
N MET A 50 -6.93 6.90 -5.50
CA MET A 50 -5.58 7.39 -5.28
C MET A 50 -5.33 8.68 -6.06
N ASN A 51 -5.70 8.71 -7.35
CA ASN A 51 -5.52 9.88 -8.19
C ASN A 51 -6.41 11.05 -7.74
N ASN A 52 -7.63 10.76 -7.32
CA ASN A 52 -8.54 11.79 -6.80
C ASN A 52 -8.00 12.39 -5.49
N LYS A 53 -7.45 11.56 -4.62
CA LYS A 53 -6.83 12.02 -3.38
C LYS A 53 -5.60 12.87 -3.66
N ALA A 54 -4.76 12.46 -4.62
CA ALA A 54 -3.60 13.23 -5.03
C ALA A 54 -4.01 14.64 -5.48
N LYS A 55 -5.05 14.75 -6.30
CA LYS A 55 -5.57 16.05 -6.72
C LYS A 55 -6.03 16.90 -5.55
N SER A 56 -6.75 16.28 -4.60
CA SER A 56 -7.26 16.99 -3.43
C SER A 56 -6.15 17.51 -2.52
N LEU A 57 -4.99 16.87 -2.54
CA LEU A 57 -3.80 17.27 -1.76
C LEU A 57 -2.91 18.27 -2.49
N GLY A 58 -3.22 18.60 -3.74
CA GLY A 58 -2.39 19.50 -4.54
C GLY A 58 -1.17 18.83 -5.16
N MET A 59 -1.18 17.51 -5.29
CA MET A 59 -0.09 16.73 -5.88
C MET A 59 -0.18 16.79 -7.42
N ASN A 60 0.20 17.91 -8.00
CA ASN A 60 -0.06 18.20 -9.41
C ASN A 60 0.86 17.45 -10.38
N ASP A 61 1.98 16.89 -9.90
CA ASP A 61 2.93 16.14 -10.71
C ASP A 61 2.79 14.64 -10.50
N THR A 62 1.66 14.19 -9.94
CA THR A 62 1.45 12.80 -9.59
C THR A 62 0.36 12.16 -10.43
N SER A 63 0.66 10.97 -10.92
CA SER A 63 -0.28 10.10 -11.63
C SER A 63 -0.01 8.67 -11.21
N PHE A 64 -1.00 8.00 -10.62
CA PHE A 64 -0.90 6.61 -10.22
C PHE A 64 -1.51 5.72 -11.31
N ARG A 65 -0.85 4.59 -11.59
CA ARG A 65 -1.31 3.58 -12.56
C ARG A 65 -1.57 2.23 -11.90
N ASN A 66 -1.01 2.02 -10.72
CA ASN A 66 -1.28 0.84 -9.91
C ASN A 66 -1.21 1.20 -8.42
N CYS A 67 -1.61 0.26 -7.58
CA CYS A 67 -1.65 0.49 -6.14
C CYS A 67 -0.41 -0.01 -5.38
N HIS A 68 0.54 -0.68 -6.05
CA HIS A 68 1.66 -1.34 -5.38
C HIS A 68 3.04 -0.74 -5.68
N GLY A 69 3.14 0.14 -6.68
CA GLY A 69 4.38 0.86 -6.96
C GLY A 69 5.31 0.22 -7.96
N LEU A 70 4.91 -0.88 -8.63
CA LEU A 70 5.71 -1.41 -9.73
C LEU A 70 5.66 -0.44 -10.92
N ASP A 71 6.71 -0.43 -11.70
CA ASP A 71 6.83 0.47 -12.85
C ASP A 71 5.67 0.29 -13.83
N ALA A 72 5.18 1.42 -14.34
CA ALA A 72 4.17 1.46 -15.38
C ALA A 72 4.31 2.78 -16.13
N ASP A 73 3.85 2.80 -17.38
CA ASP A 73 3.85 4.03 -18.18
C ASP A 73 3.07 5.13 -17.47
N GLU A 74 3.66 6.31 -17.38
CA GLU A 74 3.06 7.49 -16.75
C GLU A 74 2.73 7.32 -15.26
N HIS A 75 3.35 6.36 -14.58
CA HIS A 75 3.28 6.21 -13.13
C HIS A 75 4.33 7.13 -12.52
N LEU A 76 3.95 8.38 -12.24
CA LEU A 76 4.87 9.48 -11.96
C LEU A 76 4.51 10.20 -10.67
N THR A 77 5.51 10.80 -10.04
CA THR A 77 5.35 11.69 -8.91
C THR A 77 6.53 12.67 -8.84
N SER A 78 6.59 13.46 -7.79
CA SER A 78 7.71 14.34 -7.49
C SER A 78 8.04 14.28 -6.00
N ALA A 79 9.24 14.72 -5.63
CA ALA A 79 9.65 14.77 -4.22
C ALA A 79 8.72 15.69 -3.42
N TYR A 80 8.31 16.81 -3.99
CA TYR A 80 7.36 17.72 -3.35
C TYR A 80 6.02 17.06 -3.09
N ASP A 81 5.49 16.34 -4.09
CA ASP A 81 4.20 15.65 -3.97
C ASP A 81 4.24 14.54 -2.91
N ILE A 82 5.34 13.79 -2.85
CA ILE A 82 5.53 12.76 -1.83
C ILE A 82 5.55 13.41 -0.43
N ALA A 83 6.15 14.58 -0.29
CA ALA A 83 6.12 15.30 0.98
C ALA A 83 4.71 15.72 1.37
N LEU A 84 3.89 16.17 0.42
CA LEU A 84 2.49 16.51 0.68
C LEU A 84 1.70 15.29 1.16
N MET A 85 1.87 14.17 0.48
CA MET A 85 1.20 12.93 0.81
C MET A 85 1.63 12.43 2.19
N SER A 86 2.92 12.45 2.47
CA SER A 86 3.47 12.00 3.74
C SER A 86 2.97 12.86 4.90
N ARG A 87 2.91 14.18 4.70
CA ARG A 87 2.37 15.09 5.71
C ARG A 87 0.91 14.78 6.03
N GLU A 88 0.09 14.57 5.00
CA GLU A 88 -1.31 14.20 5.19
C GLU A 88 -1.44 12.90 5.96
N LEU A 89 -0.67 11.89 5.56
CA LEU A 89 -0.72 10.57 6.18
C LEU A 89 -0.33 10.63 7.66
N LEU A 90 0.77 11.29 7.97
CA LEU A 90 1.30 11.33 9.34
C LEU A 90 0.48 12.24 10.27
N ASN A 91 -0.06 13.35 9.75
CA ASN A 91 -0.82 14.30 10.56
C ASN A 91 -2.27 13.86 10.79
N ASN A 92 -2.91 13.29 9.78
CA ASN A 92 -4.33 12.95 9.84
C ASN A 92 -4.61 11.46 10.03
N HIS A 93 -3.60 10.61 9.82
CA HIS A 93 -3.70 9.16 9.99
C HIS A 93 -2.49 8.62 10.74
N PRO A 94 -2.20 9.15 11.95
CA PRO A 94 -0.95 8.81 12.66
C PRO A 94 -0.85 7.34 13.07
N SER A 95 -1.98 6.62 13.11
CA SER A 95 -1.98 5.20 13.43
C SER A 95 -1.16 4.35 12.44
N ILE A 96 -0.87 4.89 11.24
CA ILE A 96 -0.02 4.17 10.27
C ILE A 96 1.39 3.91 10.84
N THR A 97 1.86 4.76 11.75
CA THR A 97 3.18 4.58 12.37
C THR A 97 3.27 3.31 13.20
N LYS A 98 2.15 2.75 13.65
CA LYS A 98 2.11 1.45 14.30
C LYS A 98 2.72 0.36 13.40
N PHE A 99 2.60 0.51 12.09
CA PHE A 99 3.10 -0.45 11.11
C PHE A 99 4.44 -0.03 10.53
N THR A 100 4.61 1.25 10.21
CA THR A 100 5.83 1.74 9.54
C THR A 100 7.05 1.73 10.44
N THR A 101 6.87 1.68 11.76
CA THR A 101 7.98 1.64 12.73
C THR A 101 8.31 0.24 13.23
N ILE A 102 7.62 -0.80 12.78
CA ILE A 102 7.94 -2.18 13.15
C ILE A 102 9.24 -2.60 12.46
N TYR A 103 10.20 -3.09 13.27
CA TYR A 103 11.46 -3.59 12.73
C TYR A 103 11.35 -5.02 12.23
N MET A 104 10.65 -5.87 12.99
CA MET A 104 10.48 -7.28 12.66
C MET A 104 9.20 -7.82 13.30
N ASP A 105 8.49 -8.70 12.58
CA ASP A 105 7.28 -9.34 13.09
C ASP A 105 7.09 -10.69 12.43
N THR A 106 6.17 -11.48 12.97
CA THR A 106 5.80 -12.80 12.43
C THR A 106 4.38 -12.76 11.91
N LEU A 107 4.16 -13.39 10.75
CA LEU A 107 2.85 -13.49 10.11
C LEU A 107 2.45 -14.96 10.02
N ARG A 108 1.17 -15.26 10.30
CA ARG A 108 0.59 -16.60 10.20
C ARG A 108 1.23 -17.63 11.13
N ASP A 109 1.84 -17.21 12.23
CA ASP A 109 2.57 -18.11 13.15
C ASP A 109 3.62 -18.99 12.46
N ARG A 110 4.18 -18.51 11.33
CA ARG A 110 5.23 -19.19 10.59
C ARG A 110 6.59 -18.65 10.96
N LYS A 111 7.61 -19.52 10.91
CA LYS A 111 8.99 -19.12 11.19
C LYS A 111 9.55 -18.17 10.12
N ASN A 112 9.02 -18.24 8.91
CA ASN A 112 9.38 -17.34 7.82
C ASN A 112 8.59 -16.04 7.97
N SER A 113 9.08 -15.17 8.81
CA SER A 113 8.44 -13.87 9.01
C SER A 113 8.73 -12.94 7.85
N ALA A 114 7.81 -12.00 7.63
CA ALA A 114 8.01 -10.88 6.73
C ALA A 114 8.91 -9.86 7.44
N CYS A 115 10.06 -9.60 6.93
CA CYS A 115 10.96 -8.62 7.52
C CYS A 115 11.93 -8.02 6.51
#